data_89e02f7dd1714d47033bb94532b23596
#
_entry.id   89e02f7dd1714d47033bb94532b23596
#
_cell.length_a   1.000
_cell.length_b   1.000
_cell.length_c   1.000
_cell.angle_alpha   90.00
_cell.angle_beta   90.00
_cell.angle_gamma   90.00
#
_symmetry.space_group_name_H-M   'P 1'
#
loop_
_entity.id
_entity.type
_entity.pdbx_description
1 polymer ?
#
loop_
_entity_poly.entity_id
_entity_poly.type
_entity_poly.pdbx_seq_one_letter_code
_entity_poly.pdbx_strand_id
1 'polypeptide(L)'
;MSSQREIRLNAFDMNCVGHQSPGLWAHPRDRSWQYKDLDYWVDLARLLERGKFDGLFIADVLGVYDVYNGNGEAAIRQAAQVPVNDPLALVTPMALVTEHLGFGLTASLSFEHPYSFARR
;
A
#
# COMPACT_ATOMS: atom_id res chain seq x y z
N MET A 1 -10.27 37.41 4.17
CA MET A 1 -10.94 36.10 4.16
C MET A 1 -10.04 35.12 4.93
N SER A 2 -10.48 34.67 6.11
CA SER A 2 -9.70 33.65 6.84
C SER A 2 -9.80 32.33 6.06
N SER A 3 -8.70 31.83 5.56
CA SER A 3 -8.67 30.48 5.00
C SER A 3 -9.04 29.51 6.12
N GLN A 4 -10.17 28.84 5.99
CA GLN A 4 -10.55 27.79 6.90
C GLN A 4 -9.48 26.69 6.83
N ARG A 5 -8.84 26.39 7.97
CA ARG A 5 -7.83 25.34 8.02
C ARG A 5 -8.53 23.99 7.90
N GLU A 6 -8.13 23.20 6.94
CA GLU A 6 -8.66 21.85 6.71
C GLU A 6 -7.65 20.80 7.20
N ILE A 7 -8.14 19.70 7.76
CA ILE A 7 -7.35 18.52 8.09
C ILE A 7 -7.38 17.60 6.87
N ARG A 8 -6.21 17.24 6.35
CA ARG A 8 -6.07 16.26 5.28
C ARG A 8 -5.74 14.90 5.86
N LEU A 9 -6.50 13.89 5.44
CA LEU A 9 -6.35 12.52 5.91
C LEU A 9 -5.88 11.64 4.76
N ASN A 10 -4.74 10.97 4.96
CA ASN A 10 -4.24 9.97 4.03
C ASN A 10 -4.18 8.62 4.72
N ALA A 11 -4.68 7.60 4.08
CA ALA A 11 -4.46 6.22 4.46
C ALA A 11 -3.08 5.75 3.99
N PHE A 12 -2.57 4.72 4.62
CA PHE A 12 -1.27 4.13 4.31
C PHE A 12 -1.40 2.60 4.27
N ASP A 13 -0.89 1.99 3.22
CA ASP A 13 -0.88 0.53 3.07
C ASP A 13 0.34 0.07 2.26
N MET A 14 0.52 -1.23 2.11
CA MET A 14 1.48 -1.87 1.21
C MET A 14 0.83 -3.02 0.45
N ASN A 15 1.30 -3.27 -0.76
CA ASN A 15 0.82 -4.39 -1.56
C ASN A 15 1.42 -5.74 -1.12
N CYS A 16 1.24 -6.05 0.18
CA CYS A 16 1.74 -7.24 0.85
C CYS A 16 0.97 -7.53 2.14
N VAL A 17 1.36 -8.57 2.86
CA VAL A 17 0.81 -8.90 4.20
C VAL A 17 1.63 -8.23 5.31
N GLY A 18 0.97 -7.71 6.32
CA GLY A 18 1.57 -7.43 7.63
C GLY A 18 2.32 -6.12 7.78
N HIS A 19 2.12 -5.15 6.88
CA HIS A 19 2.83 -3.88 7.01
C HIS A 19 2.42 -3.10 8.28
N GLN A 20 3.42 -2.73 9.09
CA GLN A 20 3.31 -1.90 10.30
C GLN A 20 2.25 -2.31 11.33
N SER A 21 1.76 -3.53 11.26
CA SER A 21 0.77 -4.06 12.19
C SER A 21 1.37 -5.19 13.03
N PRO A 22 2.10 -4.92 14.12
CA PRO A 22 2.82 -5.93 14.89
C PRO A 22 1.92 -7.11 15.28
N GLY A 23 2.05 -8.25 14.59
CA GLY A 23 1.28 -9.47 14.79
C GLY A 23 -0.20 -9.41 14.40
N LEU A 24 -0.74 -8.25 14.01
CA LEU A 24 -2.17 -8.12 13.71
C LEU A 24 -2.59 -8.80 12.40
N TRP A 25 -1.69 -9.04 11.48
CA TRP A 25 -2.00 -9.81 10.26
C TRP A 25 -2.38 -11.28 10.56
N ALA A 26 -2.08 -11.79 11.76
CA ALA A 26 -2.54 -13.09 12.22
C ALA A 26 -3.94 -13.03 12.85
N HIS A 27 -4.55 -11.84 12.99
CA HIS A 27 -5.88 -11.69 13.59
C HIS A 27 -6.96 -12.28 12.67
N PRO A 28 -7.98 -13.02 13.19
CA PRO A 28 -9.00 -13.66 12.36
C PRO A 28 -9.81 -12.72 11.46
N ARG A 29 -9.87 -11.41 11.77
CA ARG A 29 -10.54 -10.40 10.95
C ARG A 29 -9.63 -9.69 9.96
N ASP A 30 -8.33 -10.00 9.96
CA ASP A 30 -7.40 -9.41 8.99
C ASP A 30 -7.70 -9.93 7.59
N ARG A 31 -7.66 -9.05 6.61
CA ARG A 31 -7.87 -9.35 5.20
C ARG A 31 -6.65 -9.00 4.34
N SER A 32 -5.54 -8.57 4.94
CA SER A 32 -4.33 -8.17 4.19
C SER A 32 -3.76 -9.29 3.33
N TRP A 33 -4.05 -10.55 3.66
CA TRP A 33 -3.70 -11.71 2.81
C TRP A 33 -4.38 -11.70 1.43
N GLN A 34 -5.44 -10.89 1.25
CA GLN A 34 -6.12 -10.68 -0.04
C GLN A 34 -5.44 -9.61 -0.90
N TYR A 35 -4.29 -9.08 -0.49
CA TYR A 35 -3.55 -8.02 -1.19
C TYR A 35 -3.34 -8.28 -2.69
N LYS A 36 -3.35 -9.53 -3.13
CA LYS A 36 -3.23 -9.94 -4.55
C LYS A 36 -4.56 -9.88 -5.31
N ASP A 37 -5.69 -9.68 -4.62
CA ASP A 37 -7.02 -9.69 -5.21
C ASP A 37 -7.47 -8.24 -5.46
N LEU A 38 -7.87 -7.91 -6.70
CA LEU A 38 -8.25 -6.53 -7.04
C LEU A 38 -9.46 -6.04 -6.26
N ASP A 39 -10.40 -6.93 -5.94
CA ASP A 39 -11.60 -6.57 -5.17
C ASP A 39 -11.26 -6.02 -3.79
N TYR A 40 -10.19 -6.53 -3.15
CA TYR A 40 -9.70 -5.99 -1.87
C TYR A 40 -9.35 -4.50 -1.99
N TRP A 41 -8.60 -4.12 -3.04
CA TRP A 41 -8.16 -2.75 -3.26
C TRP A 41 -9.29 -1.82 -3.71
N VAL A 42 -10.17 -2.32 -4.56
CA VAL A 42 -11.37 -1.60 -5.01
C VAL A 42 -12.30 -1.30 -3.83
N ASP A 43 -12.52 -2.28 -2.96
CA ASP A 43 -13.33 -2.09 -1.75
C ASP A 43 -12.68 -1.12 -0.77
N LEU A 44 -11.34 -1.20 -0.59
CA LEU A 44 -10.60 -0.26 0.23
C LEU A 44 -10.72 1.17 -0.31
N ALA A 45 -10.53 1.38 -1.61
CA ALA A 45 -10.64 2.70 -2.24
C ALA A 45 -12.04 3.31 -2.03
N ARG A 46 -13.09 2.53 -2.27
CA ARG A 46 -14.48 2.96 -2.01
C ARG A 46 -14.72 3.28 -0.54
N LEU A 47 -14.16 2.50 0.38
CA LEU A 47 -14.28 2.73 1.82
C LEU A 47 -13.62 4.05 2.22
N LEU A 48 -12.40 4.30 1.75
CA LEU A 48 -11.64 5.51 2.03
C LEU A 48 -12.35 6.75 1.49
N GLU A 49 -12.86 6.70 0.26
CA GLU A 49 -13.61 7.82 -0.32
C GLU A 49 -14.91 8.11 0.45
N ARG A 50 -15.67 7.09 0.84
CA ARG A 50 -16.82 7.26 1.74
C ARG A 50 -16.43 7.85 3.09
N GLY A 51 -15.25 7.47 3.61
CA GLY A 51 -14.65 8.00 4.83
C GLY A 51 -14.08 9.41 4.70
N LYS A 52 -14.15 10.02 3.51
CA LYS A 52 -13.62 11.36 3.22
C LYS A 52 -12.11 11.48 3.40
N PHE A 53 -11.39 10.42 3.12
CA PHE A 53 -9.93 10.49 3.00
C PHE A 53 -9.55 11.25 1.73
N ASP A 54 -8.49 12.06 1.82
CA ASP A 54 -7.95 12.80 0.68
C ASP A 54 -7.08 11.91 -0.22
N GLY A 55 -6.45 10.89 0.36
CA GLY A 55 -5.59 10.00 -0.41
C GLY A 55 -5.31 8.66 0.24
N LEU A 56 -4.77 7.76 -0.58
CA LEU A 56 -4.17 6.50 -0.18
C LEU A 56 -2.71 6.49 -0.65
N PHE A 57 -1.78 6.35 0.28
CA PHE A 57 -0.37 6.12 -0.03
C PHE A 57 -0.07 4.62 0.08
N ILE A 58 0.48 4.05 -0.99
CA ILE A 58 0.90 2.65 -1.03
C ILE A 58 2.42 2.61 -1.12
N ALA A 59 3.04 2.15 -0.03
CA ALA A 59 4.49 2.00 0.03
C ALA A 59 4.94 0.74 -0.72
N ASP A 60 6.16 0.80 -1.23
CA ASP A 60 6.84 -0.34 -1.84
C ASP A 60 8.27 -0.41 -1.33
N VAL A 61 8.69 -1.59 -0.88
CA VAL A 61 10.03 -1.85 -0.38
C VAL A 61 10.53 -3.17 -0.96
N LEU A 62 11.52 -3.07 -1.85
CA LEU A 62 12.18 -4.24 -2.43
C LEU A 62 13.25 -4.79 -1.47
N GLY A 63 12.82 -5.35 -0.37
CA GLY A 63 13.72 -5.89 0.64
C GLY A 63 13.02 -6.76 1.66
N VAL A 64 13.79 -7.59 2.33
CA VAL A 64 13.33 -8.45 3.42
C VAL A 64 13.92 -7.92 4.72
N TYR A 65 13.10 -7.82 5.77
CA TYR A 65 13.62 -7.44 7.08
C TYR A 65 14.47 -8.57 7.66
N ASP A 66 15.67 -8.21 8.08
CA ASP A 66 16.67 -9.11 8.69
C ASP A 66 17.01 -8.77 10.14
N VAL A 67 16.31 -7.82 10.72
CA VAL A 67 16.59 -7.33 12.09
C VAL A 67 16.42 -8.42 13.14
N TYR A 68 15.41 -9.27 12.98
CA TYR A 68 15.19 -10.39 13.91
C TYR A 68 16.19 -11.53 13.61
N ASN A 69 17.00 -11.86 14.59
CA ASN A 69 18.07 -12.87 14.50
C ASN A 69 19.10 -12.61 13.38
N GLY A 70 19.21 -11.39 12.86
CA GLY A 70 20.19 -11.05 11.83
C GLY A 70 19.95 -11.72 10.47
N ASN A 71 18.71 -12.17 10.19
CA ASN A 71 18.36 -12.78 8.92
C ASN A 71 16.87 -12.62 8.59
N GLY A 72 16.49 -12.86 7.33
CA GLY A 72 15.11 -12.73 6.85
C GLY A 72 14.21 -13.96 7.05
N GLU A 73 14.67 -14.99 7.73
CA GLU A 73 13.97 -16.27 7.82
C GLU A 73 12.58 -16.16 8.45
N ALA A 74 12.46 -15.36 9.52
CA ALA A 74 11.20 -15.15 10.20
C ALA A 74 10.19 -14.42 9.30
N ALA A 75 10.60 -13.39 8.55
CA ALA A 75 9.75 -12.67 7.61
C ALA A 75 9.25 -13.58 6.50
N ILE A 76 10.12 -14.39 5.90
CA ILE A 76 9.78 -15.34 4.85
C ILE A 76 8.81 -16.42 5.37
N ARG A 77 9.08 -16.97 6.54
CA ARG A 77 8.25 -18.03 7.16
C ARG A 77 6.83 -17.56 7.49
N GLN A 78 6.70 -16.28 7.88
CA GLN A 78 5.43 -15.68 8.24
C GLN A 78 4.76 -14.95 7.07
N ALA A 79 5.38 -14.93 5.90
CA ALA A 79 4.96 -14.13 4.75
C ALA A 79 4.74 -12.64 5.09
N ALA A 80 5.46 -12.11 6.10
CA ALA A 80 5.34 -10.74 6.54
C ALA A 80 6.11 -9.81 5.60
N GLN A 81 5.40 -9.00 4.82
CA GLN A 81 5.94 -8.09 3.80
C GLN A 81 6.76 -8.80 2.69
N VAL A 82 6.58 -10.11 2.55
CA VAL A 82 7.23 -10.92 1.51
C VAL A 82 6.24 -12.00 1.04
N PRO A 83 5.95 -12.06 -0.25
CA PRO A 83 6.33 -11.12 -1.31
C PRO A 83 5.61 -9.77 -1.20
N VAL A 84 6.15 -8.74 -1.84
CA VAL A 84 5.49 -7.47 -2.10
C VAL A 84 5.25 -7.34 -3.60
N ASN A 85 4.07 -6.89 -4.00
CA ASN A 85 3.72 -6.66 -5.40
C ASN A 85 3.86 -5.19 -5.75
N ASP A 86 4.12 -4.90 -7.04
CA ASP A 86 4.15 -3.54 -7.57
C ASP A 86 2.80 -2.83 -7.35
N PRO A 87 2.77 -1.71 -6.61
CA PRO A 87 1.53 -1.01 -6.33
C PRO A 87 0.97 -0.22 -7.54
N LEU A 88 1.78 0.05 -8.56
CA LEU A 88 1.37 0.88 -9.69
C LEU A 88 0.16 0.29 -10.44
N ALA A 89 0.13 -1.03 -10.57
CA ALA A 89 -0.97 -1.73 -11.25
C ALA A 89 -2.33 -1.56 -10.54
N LEU A 90 -2.34 -1.17 -9.26
CA LEU A 90 -3.55 -1.01 -8.45
C LEU A 90 -4.24 0.34 -8.66
N VAL A 91 -3.52 1.37 -9.12
CA VAL A 91 -4.05 2.73 -9.24
C VAL A 91 -5.23 2.78 -10.21
N THR A 92 -5.08 2.21 -11.39
CA THR A 92 -6.12 2.28 -12.43
C THR A 92 -7.46 1.69 -11.98
N PRO A 93 -7.54 0.47 -11.43
CA PRO A 93 -8.83 -0.07 -10.96
C PRO A 93 -9.39 0.70 -9.76
N MET A 94 -8.58 1.23 -8.86
CA MET A 94 -9.04 2.05 -7.75
C MET A 94 -9.57 3.41 -8.22
N ALA A 95 -8.86 4.05 -9.14
CA ALA A 95 -9.28 5.32 -9.72
C ALA A 95 -10.57 5.21 -10.53
N LEU A 96 -10.83 4.06 -11.14
CA LEU A 96 -12.07 3.82 -11.88
C LEU A 96 -13.33 3.87 -10.99
N VAL A 97 -13.19 3.58 -9.71
CA VAL A 97 -14.31 3.45 -8.75
C VAL A 97 -14.38 4.58 -7.73
N THR A 98 -13.55 5.60 -7.87
CA THR A 98 -13.48 6.78 -7.00
C THR A 98 -13.49 8.07 -7.83
N GLU A 99 -13.94 9.17 -7.24
CA GLU A 99 -14.01 10.49 -7.90
C GLU A 99 -13.01 11.49 -7.31
N HIS A 100 -12.69 11.37 -6.03
CA HIS A 100 -11.93 12.37 -5.28
C HIS A 100 -10.69 11.83 -4.58
N LEU A 101 -10.59 10.50 -4.38
CA LEU A 101 -9.46 9.90 -3.68
C LEU A 101 -8.17 10.03 -4.50
N GLY A 102 -7.16 10.67 -3.91
CA GLY A 102 -5.82 10.75 -4.49
C GLY A 102 -4.99 9.48 -4.23
N PHE A 103 -4.03 9.19 -5.10
CA PHE A 103 -3.13 8.03 -4.93
C PHE A 103 -1.68 8.49 -4.92
N GLY A 104 -0.93 8.07 -3.90
CA GLY A 104 0.50 8.21 -3.79
C GLY A 104 1.17 6.84 -3.77
N LEU A 105 2.28 6.68 -4.47
CA LEU A 105 2.99 5.41 -4.55
C LEU A 105 4.48 5.63 -4.32
N THR A 106 5.13 4.64 -3.72
CA THR A 106 6.59 4.54 -3.82
C THR A 106 6.96 4.06 -5.22
N ALA A 107 7.87 4.78 -5.85
CA ALA A 107 8.49 4.35 -7.10
C ALA A 107 9.99 4.67 -7.02
N SER A 108 10.84 3.65 -7.14
CA SER A 108 12.28 3.78 -6.92
C SER A 108 13.01 4.07 -8.21
N LEU A 109 13.73 5.19 -8.24
CA LEU A 109 14.66 5.53 -9.33
C LEU A 109 16.01 4.79 -9.23
N SER A 110 16.25 4.08 -8.13
CA SER A 110 17.52 3.37 -7.92
C SER A 110 17.63 2.07 -8.73
N PHE A 111 16.51 1.50 -9.16
CA PHE A 111 16.48 0.20 -9.82
C PHE A 111 16.04 0.24 -11.28
N GLU A 112 15.43 1.33 -11.71
CA GLU A 112 14.93 1.46 -13.07
C GLU A 112 15.69 2.52 -13.87
N HIS A 113 15.88 2.23 -15.16
CA HIS A 113 16.40 3.22 -16.09
C HIS A 113 15.39 4.38 -16.22
N PRO A 114 15.83 5.65 -16.21
CA PRO A 114 14.93 6.81 -16.19
C PRO A 114 13.88 6.82 -17.32
N TYR A 115 14.23 6.35 -18.50
CA TYR A 115 13.30 6.26 -19.62
C TYR A 115 12.17 5.24 -19.35
N SER A 116 12.49 4.07 -18.84
CA SER A 116 11.50 3.05 -18.50
C SER A 116 10.60 3.52 -17.37
N PHE A 117 11.18 4.15 -16.35
CA PHE A 117 10.45 4.75 -15.23
C PHE A 117 9.44 5.81 -15.71
N ALA A 118 9.85 6.70 -16.61
CA ALA A 118 8.99 7.76 -17.13
C ALA A 118 7.81 7.24 -18.00
N ARG A 119 7.86 5.99 -18.42
CA ARG A 119 6.80 5.36 -19.22
C ARG A 119 5.81 4.54 -18.41
N ARG A 120 6.11 4.23 -17.15
CA ARG A 120 5.20 3.55 -16.22
C ARG A 120 4.10 4.48 -15.79
#